data_b1819294ac618828321725a2f82e6505
#
_entry.id   b1819294ac618828321725a2f82e6505
#
_cell.length_a   1.000
_cell.length_b   1.000
_cell.length_c   1.000
_cell.angle_alpha   90.00
_cell.angle_beta   90.00
_cell.angle_gamma   90.00
#
_symmetry.space_group_name_H-M   'P 1'
#
loop_
_entity.id
_entity.type
_entity.pdbx_description
1 polymer ?
#
loop_
_entity_poly.entity_id
_entity_poly.type
_entity_poly.pdbx_seq_one_letter_code
_entity_poly.pdbx_strand_id
1 'polypeptide(L)'
;MPDENERHGRRTFLKGAAGASLATTMLAGCTGGGGGGSDGGDGSTTVRVPGLYDISGATSDVGRPTAIGSRDAINWLNENNDAGVTIDHSWNDYAYEVPQARQYYDQYTSDSNPPVIIGWGTADTEALSGQVARDEIVYISASYSANLLTEEAPYNFFGNLDYTSQARAHLKWIADNDSGATVSFIFSNNPFGQAPVEGGKQYAEELDLEVGPDIDLPLTANSATTQLRRARENDVDYLIHQNTAAPMQVLLGDRQDVYPEVTVCGLTYTVDEFRVQQSPETFEGARYVNAFRNFRGALDAGGRGTTIIEDSFEREDRSMDNAEVANLNYVRGVIHALLAFEGITNTAEAGDDPTAGADVREGMFAIEGNDMGGLSEPFTYEEGDRRPTMTGRLFEVTDGSLSFDTSVELPRREDWIGL
;
A
#
# COMPACT_ATOMS: atom_id res chain seq x y z
N MET A 1 35.16 -45.28 32.86
CA MET A 1 35.29 -45.35 34.34
C MET A 1 34.97 -43.99 34.88
N PRO A 2 34.27 -43.93 35.90
CA PRO A 2 32.88 -43.58 36.12
C PRO A 2 32.87 -42.26 36.92
N ASP A 3 31.82 -41.61 37.31
CA ASP A 3 30.52 -41.91 37.90
C ASP A 3 29.79 -40.58 38.09
N GLU A 4 28.54 -40.59 37.81
CA GLU A 4 27.41 -40.69 38.73
C GLU A 4 27.00 -39.41 39.48
N ASN A 5 25.75 -39.07 39.24
CA ASN A 5 24.60 -39.03 40.17
C ASN A 5 24.35 -37.66 40.82
N GLU A 6 23.17 -37.17 41.03
CA GLU A 6 21.80 -37.63 41.30
C GLU A 6 20.88 -36.40 41.24
N ARG A 7 19.74 -36.39 40.61
CA ARG A 7 18.35 -36.69 41.04
C ARG A 7 17.79 -35.90 42.24
N HIS A 8 16.51 -35.58 41.99
CA HIS A 8 15.39 -35.28 42.90
C HIS A 8 15.04 -33.81 43.07
N GLY A 9 13.77 -33.38 43.04
CA GLY A 9 12.54 -34.13 43.12
C GLY A 9 11.34 -33.19 43.07
N ARG A 10 10.24 -33.74 42.62
CA ARG A 10 8.87 -33.25 42.63
C ARG A 10 8.35 -32.95 44.04
N ARG A 11 7.37 -32.04 44.15
CA ARG A 11 6.10 -32.16 44.95
C ARG A 11 5.40 -30.79 44.96
N THR A 12 4.30 -30.60 44.26
CA THR A 12 2.90 -30.86 44.62
C THR A 12 2.52 -30.55 46.07
N PHE A 13 1.66 -29.54 46.29
CA PHE A 13 0.59 -29.65 47.26
C PHE A 13 -0.62 -28.82 46.92
N LEU A 14 -1.73 -29.41 47.14
CA LEU A 14 -3.12 -29.18 46.88
C LEU A 14 -3.83 -28.42 48.02
N LYS A 15 -4.94 -27.79 47.65
CA LYS A 15 -6.23 -27.69 48.36
C LYS A 15 -6.45 -26.69 49.50
N GLY A 16 -7.53 -25.98 49.35
CA GLY A 16 -8.32 -25.41 50.44
C GLY A 16 -9.60 -24.77 49.90
N ALA A 17 -10.68 -25.42 50.13
CA ALA A 17 -12.02 -25.17 49.60
C ALA A 17 -12.89 -24.35 50.57
N ALA A 18 -13.96 -23.82 49.98
CA ALA A 18 -15.32 -23.67 50.52
C ALA A 18 -15.70 -22.38 51.29
N GLY A 19 -16.81 -21.82 50.84
CA GLY A 19 -17.63 -20.89 51.58
C GLY A 19 -18.75 -20.30 50.71
N ALA A 20 -19.86 -21.04 50.62
CA ALA A 20 -21.08 -20.60 49.96
C ALA A 20 -21.91 -19.66 50.87
N SER A 21 -22.61 -18.71 50.29
CA SER A 21 -23.94 -18.34 50.78
C SER A 21 -24.77 -17.65 49.69
N LEU A 22 -25.90 -18.25 49.44
CA LEU A 22 -27.04 -17.80 48.66
C LEU A 22 -27.74 -16.60 49.32
N ALA A 23 -28.21 -15.66 48.51
CA ALA A 23 -29.45 -14.93 48.81
C ALA A 23 -30.11 -14.51 47.48
N THR A 24 -31.24 -15.14 47.25
CA THR A 24 -32.31 -14.84 46.28
C THR A 24 -33.13 -13.62 46.70
N THR A 25 -33.71 -12.94 45.73
CA THR A 25 -35.00 -12.24 45.61
C THR A 25 -34.85 -10.86 45.02
N MET A 26 -35.68 -10.29 44.15
CA MET A 26 -37.01 -10.55 43.58
C MET A 26 -37.17 -9.62 42.37
N LEU A 27 -37.96 -10.01 41.43
CA LEU A 27 -38.54 -9.18 40.36
C LEU A 27 -39.36 -8.01 40.97
N ALA A 28 -39.21 -6.83 40.34
CA ALA A 28 -40.33 -5.92 40.18
C ALA A 28 -40.12 -5.07 38.93
N GLY A 29 -40.94 -5.24 37.95
CA GLY A 29 -41.06 -4.34 36.81
C GLY A 29 -41.76 -3.05 37.23
N CYS A 30 -41.37 -1.94 36.57
CA CYS A 30 -42.26 -0.80 36.40
C CYS A 30 -41.99 -0.13 35.05
N THR A 31 -43.01 -0.12 34.26
CA THR A 31 -43.23 0.71 33.09
C THR A 31 -43.31 2.19 33.49
N GLY A 32 -42.75 3.08 32.65
CA GLY A 32 -43.29 4.42 32.56
C GLY A 32 -42.29 5.58 32.43
N GLY A 33 -42.27 6.18 31.30
CA GLY A 33 -42.32 7.64 31.16
C GLY A 33 -41.02 8.44 31.16
N GLY A 34 -40.63 8.87 30.01
CA GLY A 34 -40.22 10.22 29.65
C GLY A 34 -39.22 10.96 30.56
N GLY A 35 -38.06 11.28 30.02
CA GLY A 35 -37.19 12.26 30.60
C GLY A 35 -35.90 12.32 29.78
N GLY A 36 -35.82 13.28 28.85
CA GLY A 36 -34.60 13.56 28.11
C GLY A 36 -33.47 13.91 29.07
N GLY A 37 -32.47 13.10 29.07
CA GLY A 37 -31.12 13.41 29.52
C GLY A 37 -30.28 13.47 28.28
N SER A 38 -30.02 14.68 27.79
CA SER A 38 -28.91 14.92 26.88
C SER A 38 -27.63 14.70 27.70
N ASP A 39 -27.14 13.46 27.69
CA ASP A 39 -25.72 13.25 27.91
C ASP A 39 -25.03 13.91 26.70
N GLY A 40 -24.28 14.99 26.99
CA GLY A 40 -23.37 15.59 26.05
C GLY A 40 -22.21 14.65 25.79
N GLY A 41 -22.46 13.59 25.05
CA GLY A 41 -21.48 12.86 24.34
C GLY A 41 -21.09 13.73 23.15
N ASP A 42 -19.80 14.02 23.03
CA ASP A 42 -19.17 14.52 21.83
C ASP A 42 -19.77 13.72 20.67
N GLY A 43 -20.48 14.40 19.75
CA GLY A 43 -21.30 13.76 18.71
C GLY A 43 -20.49 13.06 17.61
N SER A 44 -19.29 12.54 17.94
CA SER A 44 -18.37 11.88 17.05
C SER A 44 -18.81 10.43 16.80
N THR A 45 -18.89 10.06 15.51
CA THR A 45 -19.11 8.68 15.08
C THR A 45 -17.78 7.94 14.99
N THR A 46 -17.64 6.82 15.74
CA THR A 46 -16.44 5.97 15.64
C THR A 46 -16.60 4.96 14.51
N VAL A 47 -15.67 4.98 13.56
CA VAL A 47 -15.63 4.12 12.39
C VAL A 47 -14.44 3.17 12.50
N ARG A 48 -14.68 1.86 12.43
CA ARG A 48 -13.60 0.88 12.47
C ARG A 48 -12.95 0.70 11.10
N VAL A 49 -11.63 0.87 11.04
CA VAL A 49 -10.81 0.70 9.84
C VAL A 49 -9.61 -0.20 10.16
N PRO A 50 -9.76 -1.53 10.12
CA PRO A 50 -8.62 -2.42 10.36
C PRO A 50 -7.65 -2.43 9.19
N GLY A 51 -6.40 -2.84 9.45
CA GLY A 51 -5.33 -2.94 8.47
C GLY A 51 -4.75 -4.35 8.36
N LEU A 52 -4.41 -4.77 7.16
CA LEU A 52 -3.60 -5.96 6.87
C LEU A 52 -2.28 -5.49 6.26
N TYR A 53 -1.15 -5.84 6.87
CA TYR A 53 0.17 -5.47 6.36
C TYR A 53 1.13 -6.67 6.41
N ASP A 54 2.15 -6.63 5.57
CA ASP A 54 3.33 -7.48 5.72
C ASP A 54 4.41 -6.69 6.45
N ILE A 55 4.66 -7.03 7.71
CA ILE A 55 5.71 -6.40 8.53
C ILE A 55 6.83 -7.37 8.92
N SER A 56 6.70 -8.65 8.57
CA SER A 56 7.70 -9.69 8.89
C SER A 56 8.05 -10.61 7.71
N GLY A 57 7.27 -10.60 6.63
CA GLY A 57 7.44 -11.46 5.46
C GLY A 57 8.32 -10.85 4.36
N ALA A 58 8.09 -11.30 3.13
CA ALA A 58 8.94 -11.02 1.97
C ALA A 58 8.97 -9.54 1.51
N THR A 59 7.96 -8.75 1.90
CA THR A 59 7.83 -7.33 1.52
C THR A 59 7.84 -6.41 2.74
N SER A 60 8.36 -6.89 3.87
CA SER A 60 8.31 -6.19 5.16
C SER A 60 9.14 -4.89 5.19
N ASP A 61 10.15 -4.75 4.35
CA ASP A 61 10.92 -3.52 4.17
C ASP A 61 10.06 -2.36 3.63
N VAL A 62 9.05 -2.69 2.84
CA VAL A 62 8.04 -1.75 2.33
C VAL A 62 6.83 -1.64 3.27
N GLY A 63 6.35 -2.77 3.78
CA GLY A 63 5.13 -2.86 4.59
C GLY A 63 5.22 -2.15 5.93
N ARG A 64 6.36 -2.25 6.63
CA ARG A 64 6.56 -1.60 7.94
C ARG A 64 6.40 -0.07 7.89
N PRO A 65 7.15 0.67 7.06
CA PRO A 65 6.99 2.11 6.98
C PRO A 65 5.59 2.53 6.51
N THR A 66 4.95 1.76 5.62
CA THR A 66 3.56 2.01 5.20
C THR A 66 2.58 1.87 6.37
N ALA A 67 2.67 0.79 7.16
CA ALA A 67 1.82 0.59 8.32
C ALA A 67 2.01 1.69 9.39
N ILE A 68 3.25 2.12 9.60
CA ILE A 68 3.58 3.22 10.51
C ILE A 68 2.95 4.52 10.01
N GLY A 69 3.11 4.85 8.71
CA GLY A 69 2.54 6.05 8.11
C GLY A 69 1.02 6.10 8.19
N SER A 70 0.33 4.98 7.94
CA SER A 70 -1.13 4.89 8.07
C SER A 70 -1.59 5.14 9.50
N ARG A 71 -0.97 4.50 10.49
CA ARG A 71 -1.30 4.67 11.90
C ARG A 71 -1.10 6.12 12.35
N ASP A 72 0.05 6.68 12.02
CA ASP A 72 0.42 8.02 12.46
C ASP A 72 -0.52 9.07 11.87
N ALA A 73 -0.86 8.94 10.59
CA ALA A 73 -1.81 9.81 9.91
C ALA A 73 -3.22 9.69 10.52
N ILE A 74 -3.71 8.47 10.78
CA ILE A 74 -5.02 8.27 11.41
C ILE A 74 -5.05 8.89 12.81
N ASN A 75 -3.99 8.71 13.61
CA ASN A 75 -3.91 9.32 14.93
C ASN A 75 -3.95 10.85 14.84
N TRP A 76 -3.20 11.44 13.90
CA TRP A 76 -3.22 12.89 13.68
C TRP A 76 -4.59 13.38 13.23
N LEU A 77 -5.22 12.68 12.28
CA LEU A 77 -6.54 13.00 11.73
C LEU A 77 -7.62 12.94 12.82
N ASN A 78 -7.58 11.96 13.71
CA ASN A 78 -8.50 11.86 14.85
C ASN A 78 -8.42 13.05 15.80
N GLU A 79 -7.22 13.63 15.97
CA GLU A 79 -6.98 14.78 16.85
C GLU A 79 -7.26 16.12 16.16
N ASN A 80 -7.24 16.18 14.81
CA ASN A 80 -7.23 17.42 14.03
C ASN A 80 -8.30 17.45 12.93
N ASN A 81 -9.55 17.03 13.26
CA ASN A 81 -10.68 17.14 12.33
C ASN A 81 -11.93 17.66 13.02
N ASP A 82 -12.78 18.33 12.26
CA ASP A 82 -14.08 18.87 12.69
C ASP A 82 -15.26 18.07 12.08
N ALA A 83 -14.99 16.95 11.40
CA ALA A 83 -16.01 16.17 10.68
C ALA A 83 -16.90 15.31 11.61
N GLY A 84 -16.63 15.30 12.92
CA GLY A 84 -17.38 14.50 13.87
C GLY A 84 -17.19 12.99 13.67
N VAL A 85 -16.07 12.57 13.11
CA VAL A 85 -15.67 11.17 12.90
C VAL A 85 -14.38 10.87 13.63
N THR A 86 -14.29 9.66 14.19
CA THR A 86 -13.08 9.10 14.77
C THR A 86 -12.83 7.73 14.17
N ILE A 87 -11.62 7.49 13.67
CA ILE A 87 -11.24 6.19 13.10
C ILE A 87 -10.60 5.32 14.19
N ASP A 88 -11.21 4.15 14.46
CA ASP A 88 -10.61 3.09 15.26
C ASP A 88 -9.78 2.19 14.35
N HIS A 89 -8.45 2.37 14.39
CA HIS A 89 -7.50 1.66 13.54
C HIS A 89 -6.67 0.67 14.34
N SER A 90 -6.72 -0.57 13.91
CA SER A 90 -5.83 -1.66 14.37
C SER A 90 -5.38 -2.47 13.16
N TRP A 91 -4.27 -3.18 13.26
CA TRP A 91 -3.71 -3.92 12.14
C TRP A 91 -3.08 -5.25 12.55
N ASN A 92 -3.04 -6.17 11.60
CA ASN A 92 -2.42 -7.47 11.76
C ASN A 92 -1.32 -7.68 10.72
N ASP A 93 -0.26 -8.37 11.15
CA ASP A 93 0.78 -8.88 10.28
C ASP A 93 0.36 -10.22 9.69
N TYR A 94 0.20 -10.29 8.37
CA TYR A 94 -0.11 -11.56 7.70
C TYR A 94 1.10 -12.18 6.99
N ALA A 95 2.31 -11.61 7.17
CA ALA A 95 3.59 -12.10 6.68
C ALA A 95 3.62 -12.44 5.17
N TYR A 96 2.82 -11.74 4.36
CA TYR A 96 2.63 -11.98 2.93
C TYR A 96 2.02 -13.36 2.56
N GLU A 97 1.31 -13.98 3.53
CA GLU A 97 0.69 -15.30 3.38
C GLU A 97 -0.83 -15.18 3.15
N VAL A 98 -1.30 -15.50 1.94
CA VAL A 98 -2.73 -15.39 1.54
C VAL A 98 -3.68 -16.11 2.51
N PRO A 99 -3.39 -17.34 3.01
CA PRO A 99 -4.26 -17.99 3.98
C PRO A 99 -4.40 -17.20 5.28
N GLN A 100 -3.35 -16.53 5.74
CA GLN A 100 -3.36 -15.71 6.93
C GLN A 100 -4.14 -14.41 6.71
N ALA A 101 -4.00 -13.78 5.53
CA ALA A 101 -4.81 -12.62 5.16
C ALA A 101 -6.32 -12.95 5.19
N ARG A 102 -6.73 -14.09 4.62
CA ARG A 102 -8.13 -14.55 4.68
C ARG A 102 -8.62 -14.76 6.10
N GLN A 103 -7.80 -15.37 6.98
CA GLN A 103 -8.17 -15.58 8.37
C GLN A 103 -8.42 -14.26 9.10
N TYR A 104 -7.57 -13.25 8.90
CA TYR A 104 -7.77 -11.93 9.51
C TYR A 104 -8.97 -11.19 8.90
N TYR A 105 -9.17 -11.31 7.60
CA TYR A 105 -10.37 -10.76 6.95
C TYR A 105 -11.65 -11.33 7.56
N ASP A 106 -11.75 -12.67 7.67
CA ASP A 106 -12.87 -13.35 8.29
C ASP A 106 -13.08 -12.92 9.75
N GLN A 107 -11.99 -12.69 10.49
CA GLN A 107 -12.06 -12.17 11.86
C GLN A 107 -12.63 -10.74 11.88
N TYR A 108 -12.16 -9.85 11.02
CA TYR A 108 -12.62 -8.46 10.98
C TYR A 108 -14.10 -8.38 10.65
N THR A 109 -14.58 -9.15 9.68
CA THR A 109 -15.98 -9.15 9.24
C THR A 109 -16.88 -9.81 10.26
N SER A 110 -16.44 -10.87 10.96
CA SER A 110 -17.23 -11.49 12.02
C SER A 110 -17.36 -10.62 13.27
N ASP A 111 -16.34 -9.83 13.58
CA ASP A 111 -16.33 -8.99 14.78
C ASP A 111 -17.19 -7.73 14.63
N SER A 112 -17.19 -7.07 13.45
CA SER A 112 -17.86 -5.76 13.31
C SER A 112 -18.23 -5.33 11.89
N ASN A 113 -17.93 -6.13 10.85
CA ASN A 113 -18.14 -5.77 9.44
C ASN A 113 -17.69 -4.32 9.15
N PRO A 114 -16.38 -4.02 9.14
CA PRO A 114 -15.87 -2.65 9.01
C PRO A 114 -16.22 -2.06 7.63
N PRO A 115 -16.53 -0.76 7.52
CA PRO A 115 -16.85 -0.15 6.22
C PRO A 115 -15.63 -0.02 5.31
N VAL A 116 -14.43 0.03 5.89
CA VAL A 116 -13.15 0.19 5.19
C VAL A 116 -12.11 -0.77 5.77
N ILE A 117 -11.31 -1.37 4.90
CA ILE A 117 -10.10 -2.11 5.26
C ILE A 117 -8.92 -1.52 4.47
N ILE A 118 -7.79 -1.28 5.14
CA ILE A 118 -6.52 -0.97 4.47
C ILE A 118 -5.76 -2.26 4.27
N GLY A 119 -5.55 -2.66 3.00
CA GLY A 119 -4.91 -3.92 2.61
C GLY A 119 -3.49 -3.74 2.10
N TRP A 120 -2.87 -4.86 1.66
CA TRP A 120 -1.46 -4.85 1.29
C TRP A 120 -1.17 -5.48 -0.07
N GLY A 121 -1.00 -6.78 -0.13
CA GLY A 121 -0.40 -7.49 -1.26
C GLY A 121 -1.36 -7.79 -2.42
N THR A 122 -0.81 -8.14 -3.58
CA THR A 122 -1.62 -8.39 -4.77
C THR A 122 -2.35 -9.73 -4.69
N ALA A 123 -1.65 -10.80 -4.31
CA ALA A 123 -2.23 -12.13 -4.25
C ALA A 123 -3.37 -12.24 -3.23
N ASP A 124 -3.24 -11.60 -2.07
CA ASP A 124 -4.26 -11.58 -1.03
C ASP A 124 -5.42 -10.66 -1.39
N THR A 125 -5.16 -9.46 -1.93
CA THR A 125 -6.22 -8.54 -2.36
C THR A 125 -7.06 -9.14 -3.48
N GLU A 126 -6.45 -9.72 -4.52
CA GLU A 126 -7.17 -10.43 -5.58
C GLU A 126 -7.97 -11.64 -5.03
N ALA A 127 -7.39 -12.40 -4.11
CA ALA A 127 -8.04 -13.55 -3.49
C ALA A 127 -9.22 -13.18 -2.58
N LEU A 128 -9.25 -11.96 -2.06
CA LEU A 128 -10.31 -11.41 -1.19
C LEU A 128 -11.37 -10.61 -1.98
N SER A 129 -11.07 -10.15 -3.21
CA SER A 129 -11.89 -9.19 -3.95
C SER A 129 -13.36 -9.58 -4.06
N GLY A 130 -13.66 -10.87 -4.31
CA GLY A 130 -15.02 -11.37 -4.36
C GLY A 130 -15.73 -11.44 -3.00
N GLN A 131 -15.00 -11.57 -1.87
CA GLN A 131 -15.58 -11.45 -0.52
C GLN A 131 -15.82 -9.98 -0.18
N VAL A 132 -14.84 -9.13 -0.42
CA VAL A 132 -14.92 -7.67 -0.28
C VAL A 132 -16.15 -7.10 -1.01
N ALA A 133 -16.39 -7.54 -2.25
CA ALA A 133 -17.55 -7.11 -3.03
C ALA A 133 -18.89 -7.56 -2.41
N ARG A 134 -18.99 -8.79 -1.90
CA ARG A 134 -20.21 -9.31 -1.26
C ARG A 134 -20.49 -8.68 0.09
N ASP A 135 -19.43 -8.37 0.82
CA ASP A 135 -19.53 -7.80 2.17
C ASP A 135 -19.63 -6.26 2.12
N GLU A 136 -19.58 -5.68 0.90
CA GLU A 136 -19.68 -4.24 0.61
C GLU A 136 -18.66 -3.42 1.40
N ILE A 137 -17.41 -3.86 1.47
CA ILE A 137 -16.33 -3.22 2.22
C ILE A 137 -15.40 -2.46 1.27
N VAL A 138 -15.21 -1.17 1.47
CA VAL A 138 -14.18 -0.39 0.75
C VAL A 138 -12.81 -0.94 1.11
N TYR A 139 -12.05 -1.36 0.09
CA TYR A 139 -10.73 -1.95 0.28
C TYR A 139 -9.66 -1.08 -0.37
N ILE A 140 -8.87 -0.41 0.46
CA ILE A 140 -7.77 0.45 0.03
C ILE A 140 -6.48 -0.34 0.22
N SER A 141 -5.96 -0.93 -0.87
CA SER A 141 -4.76 -1.75 -0.75
C SER A 141 -3.52 -1.10 -1.36
N ALA A 142 -2.36 -1.59 -0.96
CA ALA A 142 -1.09 -1.32 -1.61
C ALA A 142 -0.89 -2.16 -2.89
N SER A 143 -1.86 -3.00 -3.25
CA SER A 143 -1.92 -3.64 -4.56
C SER A 143 -2.60 -2.71 -5.57
N TYR A 144 -1.91 -2.46 -6.65
CA TYR A 144 -2.41 -1.64 -7.77
C TYR A 144 -2.59 -2.49 -9.03
N SER A 145 -3.02 -3.75 -8.85
CA SER A 145 -3.30 -4.66 -9.97
C SER A 145 -4.53 -4.18 -10.74
N ALA A 146 -4.42 -4.09 -12.07
CA ALA A 146 -5.54 -3.71 -12.92
C ALA A 146 -6.73 -4.67 -12.82
N ASN A 147 -6.51 -5.95 -12.45
CA ASN A 147 -7.57 -6.92 -12.17
C ASN A 147 -8.57 -6.46 -11.09
N LEU A 148 -8.15 -5.57 -10.19
CA LEU A 148 -8.97 -5.02 -9.12
C LEU A 148 -9.82 -3.80 -9.54
N LEU A 149 -9.70 -3.38 -10.81
CA LEU A 149 -10.49 -2.28 -11.38
C LEU A 149 -11.75 -2.75 -12.11
N THR A 150 -11.88 -4.05 -12.34
CA THR A 150 -13.02 -4.65 -13.07
C THR A 150 -14.33 -4.56 -12.28
N GLU A 151 -15.45 -4.81 -12.95
CA GLU A 151 -16.78 -4.82 -12.34
C GLU A 151 -16.94 -5.90 -11.25
N GLU A 152 -16.11 -6.95 -11.28
CA GLU A 152 -16.11 -8.00 -10.25
C GLU A 152 -15.49 -7.58 -8.93
N ALA A 153 -14.73 -6.48 -8.91
CA ALA A 153 -14.04 -5.96 -7.71
C ALA A 153 -14.44 -4.51 -7.37
N PRO A 154 -15.74 -4.15 -7.29
CA PRO A 154 -16.25 -2.77 -7.30
C PRO A 154 -15.90 -1.94 -6.05
N TYR A 155 -15.35 -2.56 -5.00
CA TYR A 155 -15.01 -1.92 -3.74
C TYR A 155 -13.49 -1.70 -3.53
N ASN A 156 -12.65 -1.99 -4.54
CA ASN A 156 -11.21 -1.72 -4.45
C ASN A 156 -10.87 -0.32 -4.96
N PHE A 157 -10.12 0.45 -4.16
CA PHE A 157 -9.67 1.80 -4.48
C PHE A 157 -8.15 1.90 -4.31
N PHE A 158 -7.49 2.68 -5.16
CA PHE A 158 -6.04 2.79 -5.22
C PHE A 158 -5.55 4.14 -4.73
N GLY A 159 -4.40 4.16 -4.06
CA GLY A 159 -3.65 5.37 -3.73
C GLY A 159 -2.50 5.66 -4.71
N ASN A 160 -2.55 5.12 -5.92
CA ASN A 160 -1.53 5.28 -6.97
C ASN A 160 -2.11 4.90 -8.33
N LEU A 161 -1.36 5.12 -9.43
CA LEU A 161 -1.68 4.48 -10.71
C LEU A 161 -1.67 2.95 -10.54
N ASP A 162 -2.50 2.25 -11.31
CA ASP A 162 -2.35 0.81 -11.46
C ASP A 162 -0.98 0.44 -12.04
N TYR A 163 -0.51 -0.79 -11.77
CA TYR A 163 0.82 -1.22 -12.19
C TYR A 163 1.03 -1.15 -13.70
N THR A 164 0.00 -1.44 -14.47
CA THR A 164 0.11 -1.38 -15.93
C THR A 164 0.23 0.07 -16.41
N SER A 165 -0.52 1.01 -15.82
CA SER A 165 -0.36 2.44 -16.11
C SER A 165 1.00 2.99 -15.66
N GLN A 166 1.56 2.46 -14.58
CA GLN A 166 2.95 2.77 -14.19
C GLN A 166 3.95 2.31 -15.26
N ALA A 167 3.79 1.09 -15.78
CA ALA A 167 4.61 0.59 -16.89
C ALA A 167 4.39 1.43 -18.17
N ARG A 168 3.14 1.76 -18.51
CA ARG A 168 2.78 2.61 -19.66
C ARG A 168 3.43 3.99 -19.56
N ALA A 169 3.54 4.58 -18.38
CA ALA A 169 4.21 5.87 -18.20
C ALA A 169 5.71 5.79 -18.56
N HIS A 170 6.41 4.73 -18.14
CA HIS A 170 7.79 4.51 -18.58
C HIS A 170 7.90 4.25 -20.08
N LEU A 171 7.04 3.40 -20.62
CA LEU A 171 7.05 3.05 -22.05
C LEU A 171 6.80 4.28 -22.93
N LYS A 172 5.85 5.15 -22.53
CA LYS A 172 5.63 6.40 -23.23
C LYS A 172 6.85 7.32 -23.16
N TRP A 173 7.46 7.46 -21.98
CA TRP A 173 8.68 8.23 -21.83
C TRP A 173 9.81 7.66 -22.70
N ILE A 174 9.98 6.33 -22.76
CA ILE A 174 10.98 5.68 -23.62
C ILE A 174 10.69 6.00 -25.08
N ALA A 175 9.49 5.78 -25.58
CA ALA A 175 9.14 6.03 -26.98
C ALA A 175 9.34 7.51 -27.39
N ASP A 176 9.08 8.44 -26.48
CA ASP A 176 9.27 9.88 -26.72
C ASP A 176 10.77 10.28 -26.76
N ASN A 177 11.67 9.51 -26.12
CA ASN A 177 13.10 9.83 -26.02
C ASN A 177 14.01 8.90 -26.82
N ASP A 178 13.60 7.63 -27.06
CA ASP A 178 14.39 6.60 -27.74
C ASP A 178 13.46 5.69 -28.56
N SER A 179 13.00 6.21 -29.71
CA SER A 179 12.04 5.52 -30.57
C SER A 179 12.63 4.25 -31.16
N GLY A 180 11.89 3.14 -31.06
CA GLY A 180 12.32 1.83 -31.57
C GLY A 180 13.27 1.08 -30.64
N ALA A 181 13.41 1.53 -29.39
CA ALA A 181 14.18 0.82 -28.37
C ALA A 181 13.56 -0.57 -28.08
N THR A 182 14.40 -1.51 -27.68
CA THR A 182 13.97 -2.83 -27.20
C THR A 182 13.72 -2.78 -25.71
N VAL A 183 12.48 -3.11 -25.28
CA VAL A 183 12.07 -3.15 -23.88
C VAL A 183 11.79 -4.58 -23.44
N SER A 184 12.19 -4.95 -22.24
CA SER A 184 11.84 -6.23 -21.61
C SER A 184 11.25 -6.02 -20.22
N PHE A 185 10.35 -6.91 -19.82
CA PHE A 185 9.82 -6.93 -18.46
C PHE A 185 10.66 -7.87 -17.60
N ILE A 186 11.15 -7.35 -16.45
CA ILE A 186 11.82 -8.13 -15.42
C ILE A 186 11.03 -8.05 -14.12
N PHE A 187 10.56 -9.20 -13.61
CA PHE A 187 9.54 -9.24 -12.56
C PHE A 187 9.62 -10.50 -11.70
N SER A 188 9.01 -10.46 -10.51
CA SER A 188 8.83 -11.67 -9.69
C SER A 188 7.69 -12.53 -10.23
N ASN A 189 7.90 -13.84 -10.28
CA ASN A 189 6.91 -14.79 -10.83
C ASN A 189 5.78 -15.09 -9.83
N ASN A 190 4.99 -14.07 -9.55
CA ASN A 190 3.78 -14.10 -8.70
C ASN A 190 2.77 -13.05 -9.22
N PRO A 191 1.53 -13.00 -8.70
CA PRO A 191 0.53 -12.02 -9.15
C PRO A 191 1.00 -10.57 -9.11
N PHE A 192 1.78 -10.19 -8.09
CA PHE A 192 2.37 -8.84 -7.99
C PHE A 192 3.30 -8.51 -9.16
N GLY A 193 4.25 -9.42 -9.46
CA GLY A 193 5.24 -9.20 -10.52
C GLY A 193 4.63 -9.26 -11.92
N GLN A 194 3.63 -10.13 -12.13
CA GLN A 194 3.00 -10.37 -13.42
C GLN A 194 1.97 -9.31 -13.81
N ALA A 195 1.40 -8.60 -12.85
CA ALA A 195 0.28 -7.68 -13.07
C ALA A 195 0.45 -6.66 -14.20
N PRO A 196 1.62 -5.98 -14.40
CA PRO A 196 1.77 -4.99 -15.47
C PRO A 196 2.17 -5.58 -16.83
N VAL A 197 2.50 -6.88 -16.93
CA VAL A 197 3.27 -7.42 -18.05
C VAL A 197 2.48 -7.44 -19.34
N GLU A 198 1.27 -8.00 -19.31
CA GLU A 198 0.45 -8.16 -20.52
C GLU A 198 0.04 -6.81 -21.12
N GLY A 199 -0.60 -5.95 -20.32
CA GLY A 199 -1.04 -4.65 -20.82
C GLY A 199 0.13 -3.68 -21.09
N GLY A 200 1.27 -3.87 -20.42
CA GLY A 200 2.50 -3.13 -20.71
C GLY A 200 3.08 -3.51 -22.09
N LYS A 201 3.13 -4.80 -22.43
CA LYS A 201 3.59 -5.26 -23.76
C LYS A 201 2.69 -4.77 -24.88
N GLN A 202 1.37 -4.86 -24.70
CA GLN A 202 0.43 -4.35 -25.70
C GLN A 202 0.66 -2.86 -25.96
N TYR A 203 0.92 -2.09 -24.91
CA TYR A 203 1.19 -0.66 -25.07
C TYR A 203 2.58 -0.38 -25.68
N ALA A 204 3.58 -1.19 -25.38
CA ALA A 204 4.90 -1.09 -26.05
C ALA A 204 4.76 -1.29 -27.57
N GLU A 205 3.97 -2.29 -28.01
CA GLU A 205 3.67 -2.53 -29.42
C GLU A 205 2.88 -1.37 -30.06
N GLU A 206 1.92 -0.75 -29.34
CA GLU A 206 1.20 0.44 -29.80
C GLU A 206 2.14 1.66 -30.03
N LEU A 207 3.27 1.69 -29.31
CA LEU A 207 4.29 2.74 -29.40
C LEU A 207 5.43 2.43 -30.37
N ASP A 208 5.32 1.35 -31.16
CA ASP A 208 6.37 0.87 -32.05
C ASP A 208 7.71 0.57 -31.34
N LEU A 209 7.67 0.15 -30.06
CA LEU A 209 8.82 -0.36 -29.33
C LEU A 209 8.98 -1.86 -29.56
N GLU A 210 10.24 -2.33 -29.66
CA GLU A 210 10.51 -3.76 -29.76
C GLU A 210 10.34 -4.44 -28.37
N VAL A 211 9.61 -5.56 -28.32
CA VAL A 211 9.40 -6.30 -27.08
C VAL A 211 10.32 -7.50 -26.98
N GLY A 212 11.25 -7.44 -26.06
CA GLY A 212 12.18 -8.52 -25.73
C GLY A 212 11.57 -9.61 -24.82
N PRO A 213 12.38 -10.56 -24.32
CA PRO A 213 11.89 -11.68 -23.53
C PRO A 213 11.45 -11.28 -22.11
N ASP A 214 10.47 -11.99 -21.57
CA ASP A 214 10.12 -11.92 -20.15
C ASP A 214 11.25 -12.50 -19.29
N ILE A 215 11.59 -11.82 -18.21
CA ILE A 215 12.71 -12.18 -17.34
C ILE A 215 12.20 -12.34 -15.90
N ASP A 216 12.33 -13.53 -15.34
CA ASP A 216 11.98 -13.79 -13.95
C ASP A 216 13.13 -13.40 -13.01
N LEU A 217 12.81 -12.58 -11.99
CA LEU A 217 13.72 -12.24 -10.89
C LEU A 217 12.96 -12.39 -9.56
N PRO A 218 13.26 -13.41 -8.75
CA PRO A 218 12.54 -13.66 -7.50
C PRO A 218 12.61 -12.48 -6.51
N LEU A 219 11.57 -12.33 -5.65
CA LEU A 219 11.57 -11.35 -4.54
C LEU A 219 12.77 -11.49 -3.59
N THR A 220 13.32 -12.70 -3.48
CA THR A 220 14.47 -13.02 -2.62
C THR A 220 15.76 -13.24 -3.41
N ALA A 221 15.85 -12.67 -4.63
CA ALA A 221 17.03 -12.80 -5.45
C ALA A 221 18.27 -12.25 -4.75
N ASN A 222 19.39 -12.98 -4.87
CA ASN A 222 20.70 -12.56 -4.38
C ASN A 222 21.72 -12.37 -5.53
N SER A 223 21.31 -12.63 -6.76
CA SER A 223 22.03 -12.30 -7.99
C SER A 223 21.06 -12.17 -9.15
N ALA A 224 21.32 -11.27 -10.08
CA ALA A 224 20.62 -11.05 -11.33
C ALA A 224 21.50 -11.26 -12.58
N THR A 225 22.70 -11.85 -12.39
CA THR A 225 23.69 -12.05 -13.47
C THR A 225 23.12 -12.82 -14.66
N THR A 226 22.34 -13.87 -14.42
CA THR A 226 21.72 -14.69 -15.50
C THR A 226 20.65 -13.88 -16.24
N GLN A 227 19.85 -13.11 -15.53
CA GLN A 227 18.83 -12.23 -16.04
C GLN A 227 19.41 -11.15 -16.96
N LEU A 228 20.47 -10.51 -16.48
CA LEU A 228 21.18 -9.48 -17.25
C LEU A 228 21.88 -10.03 -18.50
N ARG A 229 22.45 -11.23 -18.43
CA ARG A 229 22.99 -11.91 -19.63
C ARG A 229 21.89 -12.17 -20.65
N ARG A 230 20.71 -12.63 -20.21
CA ARG A 230 19.56 -12.83 -21.09
C ARG A 230 19.09 -11.54 -21.74
N ALA A 231 19.04 -10.44 -20.98
CA ALA A 231 18.72 -9.12 -21.52
C ALA A 231 19.76 -8.70 -22.59
N ARG A 232 21.07 -8.83 -22.30
CA ARG A 232 22.14 -8.48 -23.22
C ARG A 232 22.14 -9.32 -24.50
N GLU A 233 21.87 -10.64 -24.39
CA GLU A 233 21.80 -11.56 -25.53
C GLU A 233 20.62 -11.25 -26.48
N ASN A 234 19.66 -10.44 -26.04
CA ASN A 234 18.51 -9.99 -26.82
C ASN A 234 18.54 -8.48 -27.08
N ASP A 235 19.68 -7.83 -26.92
CA ASP A 235 19.91 -6.41 -27.21
C ASP A 235 18.85 -5.49 -26.55
N VAL A 236 18.49 -5.77 -25.27
CA VAL A 236 17.47 -5.03 -24.52
C VAL A 236 18.06 -3.70 -24.06
N ASP A 237 17.43 -2.59 -24.43
CA ASP A 237 17.85 -1.23 -24.06
C ASP A 237 17.27 -0.83 -22.69
N TYR A 238 16.02 -1.25 -22.41
CA TYR A 238 15.31 -0.90 -21.17
C TYR A 238 14.67 -2.11 -20.50
N LEU A 239 14.85 -2.20 -19.19
CA LEU A 239 14.17 -3.18 -18.32
C LEU A 239 13.06 -2.49 -17.53
N ILE A 240 11.82 -2.85 -17.78
CA ILE A 240 10.66 -2.46 -16.94
C ILE A 240 10.61 -3.42 -15.76
N HIS A 241 10.89 -2.91 -14.56
CA HIS A 241 11.10 -3.74 -13.37
C HIS A 241 9.92 -3.67 -12.39
N GLN A 242 9.20 -4.80 -12.23
CA GLN A 242 8.13 -4.97 -11.24
C GLN A 242 8.59 -5.91 -10.12
N ASN A 243 9.08 -5.33 -9.05
CA ASN A 243 9.59 -6.03 -7.87
C ASN A 243 9.69 -5.04 -6.70
N THR A 244 10.39 -5.40 -5.61
CA THR A 244 10.71 -4.49 -4.50
C THR A 244 12.14 -3.94 -4.60
N ALA A 245 12.49 -3.01 -3.72
CA ALA A 245 13.78 -2.32 -3.75
C ALA A 245 14.98 -3.25 -3.45
N ALA A 246 14.79 -4.36 -2.72
CA ALA A 246 15.86 -5.30 -2.44
C ALA A 246 16.34 -6.05 -3.71
N PRO A 247 15.48 -6.71 -4.52
CA PRO A 247 15.86 -7.24 -5.82
C PRO A 247 16.37 -6.18 -6.81
N MET A 248 15.81 -4.95 -6.75
CA MET A 248 16.32 -3.84 -7.58
C MET A 248 17.78 -3.53 -7.25
N GLN A 249 18.15 -3.45 -5.98
CA GLN A 249 19.55 -3.25 -5.55
C GLN A 249 20.46 -4.34 -6.10
N VAL A 250 20.03 -5.62 -6.06
CA VAL A 250 20.79 -6.75 -6.62
C VAL A 250 20.93 -6.62 -8.14
N LEU A 251 19.85 -6.29 -8.83
CA LEU A 251 19.85 -6.09 -10.29
C LEU A 251 20.81 -4.97 -10.71
N LEU A 252 20.73 -3.83 -10.05
CA LEU A 252 21.57 -2.67 -10.35
C LEU A 252 23.04 -2.93 -10.00
N GLY A 253 23.33 -3.66 -8.92
CA GLY A 253 24.69 -4.06 -8.57
C GLY A 253 25.32 -4.97 -9.62
N ASP A 254 24.63 -6.05 -10.00
CA ASP A 254 25.13 -6.97 -11.05
C ASP A 254 25.18 -6.29 -12.45
N ARG A 255 24.31 -5.30 -12.71
CA ARG A 255 24.26 -4.56 -13.97
C ARG A 255 25.62 -3.91 -14.31
N GLN A 256 26.29 -3.33 -13.33
CA GLN A 256 27.57 -2.63 -13.53
C GLN A 256 28.63 -3.52 -14.17
N ASP A 257 28.64 -4.81 -13.84
CA ASP A 257 29.60 -5.77 -14.34
C ASP A 257 29.13 -6.56 -15.58
N VAL A 258 27.81 -6.76 -15.74
CA VAL A 258 27.25 -7.69 -16.72
C VAL A 258 26.69 -6.96 -17.94
N TYR A 259 25.93 -5.88 -17.73
CA TYR A 259 25.28 -5.13 -18.80
C TYR A 259 25.09 -3.65 -18.37
N PRO A 260 26.17 -2.86 -18.28
CA PRO A 260 26.12 -1.48 -17.79
C PRO A 260 25.28 -0.54 -18.66
N GLU A 261 25.08 -0.86 -19.94
CA GLU A 261 24.36 -0.02 -20.90
C GLU A 261 22.83 -0.08 -20.69
N VAL A 262 22.28 -1.18 -20.14
CA VAL A 262 20.83 -1.31 -19.98
C VAL A 262 20.29 -0.33 -18.93
N THR A 263 19.22 0.37 -19.28
CA THR A 263 18.51 1.26 -18.35
C THR A 263 17.41 0.51 -17.61
N VAL A 264 17.32 0.69 -16.28
CA VAL A 264 16.30 0.05 -15.46
C VAL A 264 15.25 1.07 -15.04
N CYS A 265 13.99 0.84 -15.46
CA CYS A 265 12.82 1.64 -15.17
C CYS A 265 11.93 0.87 -14.19
N GLY A 266 11.97 1.24 -12.93
CA GLY A 266 11.28 0.54 -11.87
C GLY A 266 9.85 1.05 -11.64
N LEU A 267 8.93 0.16 -11.24
CA LEU A 267 7.62 0.57 -10.77
C LEU A 267 7.67 0.96 -9.28
N THR A 268 6.54 1.30 -8.70
CA THR A 268 6.39 2.03 -7.42
C THR A 268 7.16 1.47 -6.21
N TYR A 269 7.55 0.18 -6.20
CA TYR A 269 8.19 -0.45 -5.03
C TYR A 269 9.70 -0.69 -5.19
N THR A 270 10.26 -0.32 -6.33
CA THR A 270 11.62 -0.71 -6.71
C THR A 270 12.73 0.18 -6.16
N VAL A 271 12.39 1.41 -5.77
CA VAL A 271 13.35 2.39 -5.25
C VAL A 271 12.76 3.05 -4.02
N ASP A 272 13.53 3.16 -2.96
CA ASP A 272 13.20 3.94 -1.76
C ASP A 272 14.45 4.60 -1.17
N GLU A 273 14.23 5.60 -0.31
CA GLU A 273 15.30 6.38 0.32
C GLU A 273 16.23 5.50 1.17
N PHE A 274 15.69 4.45 1.81
CA PHE A 274 16.48 3.56 2.66
C PHE A 274 17.53 2.79 1.85
N ARG A 275 17.13 2.19 0.73
CA ARG A 275 18.05 1.43 -0.13
C ARG A 275 19.03 2.35 -0.86
N VAL A 276 18.57 3.51 -1.32
CA VAL A 276 19.44 4.51 -1.94
C VAL A 276 20.49 5.01 -0.96
N GLN A 277 20.11 5.31 0.30
CA GLN A 277 21.06 5.73 1.33
C GLN A 277 22.12 4.65 1.65
N GLN A 278 21.72 3.37 1.63
CA GLN A 278 22.65 2.25 1.84
C GLN A 278 23.66 2.06 0.70
N SER A 279 23.27 2.33 -0.54
CA SER A 279 24.07 2.03 -1.74
C SER A 279 23.86 3.09 -2.83
N PRO A 280 24.20 4.36 -2.56
CA PRO A 280 23.90 5.46 -3.48
C PRO A 280 24.50 5.26 -4.87
N GLU A 281 25.75 4.79 -4.95
CA GLU A 281 26.43 4.52 -6.23
C GLU A 281 25.75 3.41 -7.05
N THR A 282 25.15 2.42 -6.37
CA THR A 282 24.44 1.32 -7.05
C THR A 282 23.15 1.82 -7.70
N PHE A 283 22.44 2.71 -7.03
CA PHE A 283 21.17 3.22 -7.52
C PHE A 283 21.29 4.41 -8.47
N GLU A 284 22.48 4.96 -8.65
CA GLU A 284 22.71 6.12 -9.53
C GLU A 284 22.16 5.88 -10.95
N GLY A 285 21.31 6.80 -11.43
CA GLY A 285 20.60 6.70 -12.72
C GLY A 285 19.40 5.73 -12.74
N ALA A 286 19.06 5.10 -11.62
CA ALA A 286 17.86 4.27 -11.54
C ALA A 286 16.60 5.13 -11.61
N ARG A 287 15.62 4.71 -12.42
CA ARG A 287 14.34 5.40 -12.59
C ARG A 287 13.21 4.65 -11.89
N TYR A 288 12.23 5.39 -11.40
CA TYR A 288 10.98 4.81 -10.88
C TYR A 288 9.79 5.75 -11.09
N VAL A 289 8.59 5.22 -10.92
CA VAL A 289 7.33 5.96 -11.13
C VAL A 289 6.39 5.85 -9.95
N ASN A 290 5.72 6.95 -9.62
CA ASN A 290 4.63 7.03 -8.64
C ASN A 290 3.62 8.12 -9.04
N ALA A 291 2.41 8.10 -8.46
CA ALA A 291 1.50 9.24 -8.49
C ALA A 291 1.75 10.24 -7.34
N PHE A 292 2.65 9.92 -6.43
CA PHE A 292 2.90 10.71 -5.23
C PHE A 292 4.39 11.03 -5.04
N ARG A 293 4.66 11.92 -4.11
CA ARG A 293 5.99 12.44 -3.83
C ARG A 293 6.81 11.42 -3.02
N ASN A 294 8.13 11.44 -3.19
CA ASN A 294 9.04 10.83 -2.25
C ASN A 294 9.02 11.59 -0.90
N PHE A 295 9.67 11.06 0.12
CA PHE A 295 9.60 11.63 1.48
C PHE A 295 10.08 13.07 1.53
N ARG A 296 11.21 13.40 0.89
CA ARG A 296 11.71 14.77 0.84
C ARG A 296 10.76 15.71 0.09
N GLY A 297 10.27 15.27 -1.06
CA GLY A 297 9.28 16.02 -1.83
C GLY A 297 7.97 16.23 -1.07
N ALA A 298 7.60 15.30 -0.18
CA ALA A 298 6.44 15.43 0.69
C ALA A 298 6.64 16.50 1.77
N LEU A 299 7.84 16.62 2.33
CA LEU A 299 8.19 17.68 3.28
C LEU A 299 8.24 19.06 2.59
N ASP A 300 8.77 19.12 1.37
CA ASP A 300 8.91 20.37 0.62
C ASP A 300 7.57 20.85 0.00
N ALA A 301 6.54 20.01 -0.04
CA ALA A 301 5.25 20.33 -0.66
C ALA A 301 4.45 21.38 0.11
N GLY A 302 4.55 21.37 1.44
CA GLY A 302 3.63 22.10 2.32
C GLY A 302 2.22 21.49 2.33
N GLY A 303 1.33 22.04 3.12
CA GLY A 303 -0.05 21.58 3.21
C GLY A 303 -0.28 20.51 4.30
N ARG A 304 -1.51 19.96 4.31
CA ARG A 304 -1.97 19.05 5.37
C ARG A 304 -1.10 17.77 5.46
N GLY A 305 -0.70 17.22 4.32
CA GLY A 305 0.10 16.01 4.29
C GLY A 305 1.48 16.20 4.90
N THR A 306 2.15 17.33 4.61
CA THR A 306 3.42 17.70 5.24
C THR A 306 3.26 17.85 6.75
N THR A 307 2.22 18.57 7.21
CA THR A 307 1.94 18.76 8.63
C THR A 307 1.72 17.42 9.36
N ILE A 308 0.96 16.50 8.74
CA ILE A 308 0.79 15.14 9.30
C ILE A 308 2.14 14.45 9.53
N ILE A 309 3.05 14.53 8.55
CA ILE A 309 4.36 13.90 8.63
C ILE A 309 5.20 14.55 9.74
N GLU A 310 5.31 15.88 9.73
CA GLU A 310 6.13 16.65 10.68
C GLU A 310 5.67 16.44 12.12
N ASP A 311 4.37 16.63 12.39
CA ASP A 311 3.80 16.48 13.74
C ASP A 311 3.89 15.02 14.23
N SER A 312 3.73 14.04 13.34
CA SER A 312 3.85 12.63 13.69
C SER A 312 5.28 12.24 14.05
N PHE A 313 6.26 12.74 13.31
CA PHE A 313 7.67 12.49 13.61
C PHE A 313 8.10 13.18 14.91
N GLU A 314 7.65 14.41 15.15
CA GLU A 314 7.89 15.11 16.41
C GLU A 314 7.26 14.38 17.60
N ARG A 315 5.98 13.99 17.50
CA ARG A 315 5.25 13.27 18.57
C ARG A 315 5.92 11.94 18.94
N GLU A 316 6.46 11.22 17.99
CA GLU A 316 7.06 9.90 18.18
C GLU A 316 8.59 9.97 18.42
N ASP A 317 9.17 11.17 18.55
CA ASP A 317 10.60 11.41 18.72
C ASP A 317 11.46 10.70 17.65
N ARG A 318 11.00 10.77 16.37
CA ARG A 318 11.69 10.13 15.23
C ARG A 318 12.52 11.13 14.45
N SER A 319 13.70 10.69 14.01
CA SER A 319 14.55 11.47 13.11
C SER A 319 14.05 11.41 11.67
N MET A 320 13.94 12.57 11.03
CA MET A 320 13.68 12.70 9.59
C MET A 320 14.83 12.15 8.71
N ASP A 321 16.01 11.90 9.31
CA ASP A 321 17.16 11.31 8.61
C ASP A 321 17.17 9.77 8.70
N ASN A 322 16.27 9.16 9.48
CA ASN A 322 16.16 7.70 9.58
C ASN A 322 15.33 7.14 8.41
N ALA A 323 15.96 6.86 7.30
CA ALA A 323 15.31 6.38 6.10
C ALA A 323 14.62 5.00 6.23
N GLU A 324 14.82 4.25 7.32
CA GLU A 324 14.02 3.02 7.60
C GLU A 324 12.53 3.35 7.75
N VAL A 325 12.20 4.56 8.21
CA VAL A 325 10.83 5.05 8.37
C VAL A 325 10.59 6.28 7.49
N ALA A 326 11.54 7.22 7.46
CA ALA A 326 11.48 8.45 6.69
C ALA A 326 11.72 8.18 5.19
N ASN A 327 10.77 7.52 4.53
CA ASN A 327 10.86 7.13 3.12
C ASN A 327 9.51 7.21 2.43
N LEU A 328 9.50 7.04 1.11
CA LEU A 328 8.29 7.12 0.29
C LEU A 328 7.20 6.10 0.67
N ASN A 329 7.56 5.00 1.33
CA ASN A 329 6.58 4.01 1.78
C ASN A 329 5.80 4.50 3.00
N TYR A 330 6.42 5.31 3.87
CA TYR A 330 5.71 6.04 4.90
C TYR A 330 4.69 7.02 4.29
N VAL A 331 5.08 7.79 3.27
CA VAL A 331 4.17 8.69 2.54
C VAL A 331 2.99 7.93 1.94
N ARG A 332 3.22 6.75 1.37
CA ARG A 332 2.14 5.85 0.90
C ARG A 332 1.15 5.51 2.01
N GLY A 333 1.66 5.21 3.20
CA GLY A 333 0.81 4.94 4.36
C GLY A 333 -0.06 6.13 4.75
N VAL A 334 0.51 7.33 4.75
CA VAL A 334 -0.25 8.58 4.99
C VAL A 334 -1.35 8.76 3.93
N ILE A 335 -1.06 8.50 2.65
CA ILE A 335 -2.05 8.59 1.56
C ILE A 335 -3.19 7.58 1.76
N HIS A 336 -2.90 6.33 2.14
CA HIS A 336 -3.95 5.33 2.41
C HIS A 336 -4.86 5.76 3.58
N ALA A 337 -4.29 6.35 4.62
CA ALA A 337 -5.06 6.90 5.74
C ALA A 337 -5.93 8.09 5.32
N LEU A 338 -5.38 9.01 4.52
CA LEU A 338 -6.12 10.14 3.98
C LEU A 338 -7.28 9.67 3.08
N LEU A 339 -7.06 8.69 2.21
CA LEU A 339 -8.12 8.12 1.37
C LEU A 339 -9.26 7.54 2.20
N ALA A 340 -8.94 6.74 3.23
CA ALA A 340 -9.95 6.19 4.13
C ALA A 340 -10.70 7.31 4.86
N PHE A 341 -9.99 8.31 5.34
CA PHE A 341 -10.57 9.45 6.04
C PHE A 341 -11.48 10.28 5.14
N GLU A 342 -11.03 10.66 3.93
CA GLU A 342 -11.82 11.42 2.96
C GLU A 342 -13.09 10.68 2.54
N GLY A 343 -13.01 9.37 2.25
CA GLY A 343 -14.19 8.57 1.93
C GLY A 343 -15.22 8.55 3.07
N ILE A 344 -14.76 8.34 4.32
CA ILE A 344 -15.62 8.31 5.50
C ILE A 344 -16.23 9.70 5.79
N THR A 345 -15.43 10.76 5.70
CA THR A 345 -15.91 12.12 5.99
C THR A 345 -16.86 12.63 4.92
N ASN A 346 -16.59 12.39 3.63
CA ASN A 346 -17.51 12.71 2.55
C ASN A 346 -18.89 12.04 2.76
N THR A 347 -18.91 10.79 3.22
CA THR A 347 -20.14 10.05 3.56
C THR A 347 -20.91 10.76 4.69
N ALA A 348 -20.21 11.07 5.78
CA ALA A 348 -20.82 11.76 6.92
C ALA A 348 -21.35 13.16 6.56
N GLU A 349 -20.63 13.92 5.74
CA GLU A 349 -21.03 15.25 5.24
C GLU A 349 -22.25 15.19 4.29
N ALA A 350 -22.38 14.10 3.53
CA ALA A 350 -23.57 13.83 2.72
C ALA A 350 -24.81 13.47 3.59
N GLY A 351 -24.60 13.13 4.85
CA GLY A 351 -25.65 12.71 5.78
C GLY A 351 -25.97 11.22 5.71
N ASP A 352 -25.11 10.44 5.06
CA ASP A 352 -25.19 8.99 4.94
C ASP A 352 -24.44 8.30 6.10
N ASP A 353 -24.50 6.97 6.20
CA ASP A 353 -23.92 6.22 7.32
C ASP A 353 -22.43 5.89 7.08
N PRO A 354 -21.47 6.58 7.75
CA PRO A 354 -20.05 6.32 7.56
C PRO A 354 -19.59 4.95 8.13
N THR A 355 -20.48 4.21 8.78
CA THR A 355 -20.22 2.83 9.24
C THR A 355 -20.71 1.76 8.26
N ALA A 356 -21.34 2.17 7.15
CA ALA A 356 -21.79 1.29 6.07
C ALA A 356 -20.84 1.38 4.87
N GLY A 357 -20.24 0.25 4.46
CA GLY A 357 -19.27 0.24 3.38
C GLY A 357 -19.85 0.65 2.02
N ALA A 358 -21.14 0.35 1.76
CA ALA A 358 -21.81 0.82 0.54
C ALA A 358 -21.90 2.36 0.48
N ASP A 359 -22.20 3.01 1.61
CA ASP A 359 -22.27 4.46 1.69
C ASP A 359 -20.86 5.09 1.59
N VAL A 360 -19.86 4.47 2.24
CA VAL A 360 -18.46 4.92 2.14
C VAL A 360 -17.92 4.77 0.71
N ARG A 361 -18.39 3.77 -0.05
CA ARG A 361 -18.05 3.67 -1.46
C ARG A 361 -18.50 4.91 -2.26
N GLU A 362 -19.70 5.40 -2.01
CA GLU A 362 -20.16 6.65 -2.63
C GLU A 362 -19.34 7.85 -2.15
N GLY A 363 -18.95 7.88 -0.86
CA GLY A 363 -18.02 8.87 -0.32
C GLY A 363 -16.64 8.85 -0.98
N MET A 364 -16.16 7.66 -1.43
CA MET A 364 -14.92 7.56 -2.22
C MET A 364 -15.09 8.20 -3.61
N PHE A 365 -16.24 8.06 -4.27
CA PHE A 365 -16.51 8.72 -5.55
C PHE A 365 -16.70 10.24 -5.44
N ALA A 366 -16.95 10.76 -4.24
CA ALA A 366 -16.95 12.20 -3.98
C ALA A 366 -15.53 12.81 -3.89
N ILE A 367 -14.48 11.98 -3.91
CA ILE A 367 -13.09 12.45 -4.00
C ILE A 367 -12.84 12.94 -5.43
N GLU A 368 -12.77 14.26 -5.64
CA GLU A 368 -12.55 14.91 -6.92
C GLU A 368 -11.44 15.96 -6.81
N GLY A 369 -10.38 15.78 -7.58
CA GLY A 369 -9.23 16.70 -7.63
C GLY A 369 -8.46 16.83 -6.30
N ASN A 370 -8.52 15.85 -5.42
CA ASN A 370 -7.87 15.87 -4.10
C ASN A 370 -6.40 15.42 -4.22
N ASP A 371 -5.47 16.29 -3.86
CA ASP A 371 -4.01 16.02 -3.91
C ASP A 371 -3.45 15.35 -2.65
N MET A 372 -4.33 14.78 -1.83
CA MET A 372 -3.97 14.14 -0.56
C MET A 372 -3.12 15.04 0.34
N GLY A 373 -3.55 16.29 0.44
CA GLY A 373 -2.86 17.30 1.26
C GLY A 373 -1.50 17.72 0.73
N GLY A 374 -1.33 17.74 -0.59
CA GLY A 374 -0.10 18.11 -1.30
C GLY A 374 0.85 16.94 -1.55
N LEU A 375 0.49 15.71 -1.16
CA LEU A 375 1.38 14.54 -1.26
C LEU A 375 1.36 13.87 -2.64
N SER A 376 0.27 14.00 -3.40
CA SER A 376 0.08 13.30 -4.67
C SER A 376 -0.30 14.21 -5.83
N GLU A 377 -0.34 13.66 -7.04
CA GLU A 377 -1.15 14.22 -8.13
C GLU A 377 -2.61 14.24 -7.69
N PRO A 378 -3.46 15.13 -8.24
CA PRO A 378 -4.87 15.16 -7.91
C PRO A 378 -5.56 13.83 -8.20
N PHE A 379 -6.25 13.28 -7.21
CA PHE A 379 -7.03 12.05 -7.32
C PHE A 379 -8.50 12.36 -7.60
N THR A 380 -9.06 11.63 -8.55
CA THR A 380 -10.49 11.66 -8.90
C THR A 380 -10.91 10.22 -9.19
N TYR A 381 -11.95 9.75 -8.50
CA TYR A 381 -12.54 8.44 -8.79
C TYR A 381 -13.83 8.61 -9.56
N GLU A 382 -14.01 7.82 -10.63
CA GLU A 382 -15.21 7.81 -11.45
C GLU A 382 -15.91 6.46 -11.36
N GLU A 383 -17.22 6.44 -11.43
CA GLU A 383 -17.95 5.18 -11.54
C GLU A 383 -17.50 4.43 -12.81
N GLY A 384 -17.10 3.17 -12.64
CA GLY A 384 -16.52 2.35 -13.73
C GLY A 384 -15.02 2.55 -13.94
N ASP A 385 -14.38 3.58 -13.37
CA ASP A 385 -12.92 3.77 -13.42
C ASP A 385 -12.35 4.27 -12.08
N ARG A 386 -11.92 3.36 -11.25
CA ARG A 386 -11.36 3.66 -9.92
C ARG A 386 -9.84 3.91 -9.93
N ARG A 387 -9.26 4.23 -11.11
CA ARG A 387 -7.89 4.74 -11.19
C ARG A 387 -7.88 6.18 -10.68
N PRO A 388 -7.13 6.50 -9.62
CA PRO A 388 -7.21 7.83 -9.00
C PRO A 388 -6.68 8.95 -9.91
N THR A 389 -5.69 8.62 -10.72
CA THR A 389 -5.03 9.53 -11.66
C THR A 389 -4.46 8.75 -12.84
N MET A 390 -4.23 9.44 -13.96
CA MET A 390 -3.49 8.91 -15.10
C MET A 390 -2.14 9.61 -15.30
N THR A 391 -1.69 10.38 -14.31
CA THR A 391 -0.41 11.08 -14.34
C THR A 391 0.63 10.33 -13.51
N GLY A 392 1.65 9.79 -14.18
CA GLY A 392 2.83 9.20 -13.55
C GLY A 392 3.94 10.23 -13.37
N ARG A 393 4.42 10.40 -12.14
CA ARG A 393 5.61 11.17 -11.83
C ARG A 393 6.82 10.26 -11.97
N LEU A 394 7.70 10.57 -12.91
CA LEU A 394 8.97 9.87 -13.06
C LEU A 394 10.03 10.53 -12.19
N PHE A 395 10.79 9.71 -11.54
CA PHE A 395 11.91 10.11 -10.69
C PHE A 395 13.18 9.40 -11.14
N GLU A 396 14.31 10.00 -10.86
CA GLU A 396 15.64 9.43 -11.08
C GLU A 396 16.48 9.58 -9.81
N VAL A 397 17.29 8.59 -9.52
CA VAL A 397 18.30 8.71 -8.46
C VAL A 397 19.50 9.45 -9.01
N THR A 398 19.77 10.62 -8.43
CA THR A 398 20.90 11.49 -8.80
C THR A 398 21.61 11.97 -7.54
N ASP A 399 22.93 11.87 -7.54
CA ASP A 399 23.76 12.23 -6.37
C ASP A 399 23.29 11.57 -5.06
N GLY A 400 22.86 10.31 -5.16
CA GLY A 400 22.35 9.52 -4.02
C GLY A 400 21.00 10.00 -3.45
N SER A 401 20.20 10.72 -4.22
CA SER A 401 18.91 11.27 -3.83
C SER A 401 17.82 10.97 -4.87
N LEU A 402 16.59 10.79 -4.42
CA LEU A 402 15.42 10.59 -5.29
C LEU A 402 14.96 11.95 -5.83
N SER A 403 15.24 12.25 -7.08
CA SER A 403 14.94 13.51 -7.75
C SER A 403 13.74 13.38 -8.68
N PHE A 404 12.80 14.31 -8.63
CA PHE A 404 11.72 14.39 -9.61
C PHE A 404 12.30 14.81 -10.97
N ASP A 405 12.00 14.05 -12.01
CA ASP A 405 12.44 14.31 -13.38
C ASP A 405 11.32 14.97 -14.21
N THR A 406 10.22 14.24 -14.43
CA THR A 406 9.11 14.71 -15.26
C THR A 406 7.79 14.02 -14.88
N SER A 407 6.68 14.56 -15.38
CA SER A 407 5.38 13.90 -15.33
C SER A 407 4.99 13.39 -16.71
N VAL A 408 4.42 12.20 -16.77
CA VAL A 408 3.85 11.59 -17.97
C VAL A 408 2.36 11.44 -17.77
N GLU A 409 1.58 12.16 -18.58
CA GLU A 409 0.14 12.03 -18.61
C GLU A 409 -0.27 10.95 -19.62
N LEU A 410 -1.09 10.02 -19.18
CA LEU A 410 -1.66 8.94 -19.99
C LEU A 410 -3.15 9.23 -20.28
N PRO A 411 -3.66 8.81 -21.44
CA PRO A 411 -5.10 8.92 -21.70
C PRO A 411 -5.88 7.95 -20.78
N ARG A 412 -7.04 8.39 -20.31
CA ARG A 412 -8.00 7.54 -19.60
C ARG A 412 -8.78 6.71 -20.63
N ARG A 413 -8.42 5.45 -20.79
CA ARG A 413 -9.01 4.53 -21.78
C ARG A 413 -9.76 3.41 -21.05
N GLU A 414 -11.00 3.16 -21.48
CA GLU A 414 -11.86 2.08 -20.95
C GLU A 414 -11.29 0.68 -21.24
N ASP A 415 -10.69 0.48 -22.43
CA ASP A 415 -10.08 -0.79 -22.85
C ASP A 415 -8.80 -1.13 -22.05
N TRP A 416 -8.37 -0.27 -21.16
CA TRP A 416 -7.26 -0.52 -20.23
C TRP A 416 -7.70 -1.04 -18.86
N ILE A 417 -9.01 -1.03 -18.57
CA ILE A 417 -9.53 -1.55 -17.30
C ILE A 417 -9.38 -3.06 -17.27
N GLY A 418 -8.67 -3.58 -16.26
CA GLY A 418 -8.38 -5.00 -16.14
C GLY A 418 -7.12 -5.49 -16.88
N LEU A 419 -6.39 -4.59 -17.57
CA LEU A 419 -5.18 -4.90 -18.34
C LEU A 419 -3.95 -4.16 -17.83
#